data_4312ebb5f15f8205865ec21dd1b01f11
#
_entry.id   4312ebb5f15f8205865ec21dd1b01f11
#
_cell.length_a   1.000
_cell.length_b   1.000
_cell.length_c   1.000
_cell.angle_alpha   90.00
_cell.angle_beta   90.00
_cell.angle_gamma   90.00
#
_symmetry.space_group_name_H-M   'P 1'
#
loop_
_entity.id
_entity.type
_entity.pdbx_description
1 polymer ?
#
loop_
_entity_poly.entity_id
_entity_poly.type
_entity_poly.pdbx_seq_one_letter_code
_entity_poly.pdbx_strand_id
1 'polypeptide(L)'
;MFDPFIGSFACDVLVIGAGITGAMVAESFTRRGHEVVVIDRETPGHGSTGASTAMLLWEIDRPLSELTQAYGFERAARCYTASLRAVQGLLSLTRHYRIPCHIRDRLSLYLAVEDSGKSLREESDLRARADLPGVFLDHAALLRRFELARAGAILSPVAADADPVELTHGLLKISIGRGALVRQANATAFESAGAKVVVGLDGGHEIEANRVVLCTGYVMPSIVRPTIQRPASSWAIATEPQPQNLWPEDALIWEASHDYHYARSTSDGRIIFGGEDDDSAIEPQARQALTPAKRERLRQKLGALWPRSSHRIDYCWSGAFDTTQDGLPLIGAVPGQKNMLAAYGYGGNGITFSYLAAELLATFCSGGNSPLLDDFAIDRTA
;
A
#
# COMPACT_ATOMS: atom_id res chain seq x y z
N MET A 1 7.27 23.53 -5.15
CA MET A 1 6.08 24.21 -4.58
C MET A 1 4.95 23.94 -5.56
N PHE A 2 3.82 23.46 -5.09
CA PHE A 2 2.63 23.32 -5.93
C PHE A 2 1.99 24.68 -6.10
N ASP A 3 1.64 25.01 -7.34
CA ASP A 3 0.86 26.20 -7.57
C ASP A 3 -0.59 25.95 -7.12
N PRO A 4 -1.22 26.94 -6.45
CA PRO A 4 -2.63 26.83 -6.12
C PRO A 4 -3.47 26.75 -7.40
N PHE A 5 -4.58 26.04 -7.32
CA PHE A 5 -5.55 25.98 -8.40
C PHE A 5 -6.34 27.31 -8.40
N ILE A 6 -6.42 27.98 -9.55
CA ILE A 6 -7.17 29.23 -9.71
C ILE A 6 -8.03 29.12 -10.97
N GLY A 7 -9.31 29.41 -10.87
CA GLY A 7 -10.29 29.47 -11.97
C GLY A 7 -11.19 28.23 -12.06
N SER A 8 -11.84 28.08 -13.21
CA SER A 8 -12.62 26.89 -13.57
C SER A 8 -11.88 26.14 -14.67
N PHE A 9 -11.88 24.82 -14.60
CA PHE A 9 -11.15 23.94 -15.54
C PHE A 9 -12.00 22.73 -15.90
N ALA A 10 -11.79 22.18 -17.09
CA ALA A 10 -12.40 20.93 -17.52
C ALA A 10 -11.30 19.91 -17.88
N CYS A 11 -11.50 18.63 -17.54
CA CYS A 11 -10.56 17.55 -17.87
C CYS A 11 -11.28 16.21 -18.11
N ASP A 12 -10.54 15.24 -18.66
CA ASP A 12 -11.07 13.88 -18.79
C ASP A 12 -11.14 13.20 -17.41
N VAL A 13 -10.06 13.27 -16.65
CA VAL A 13 -9.94 12.58 -15.37
C VAL A 13 -9.39 13.52 -14.31
N LEU A 14 -10.15 13.71 -13.25
CA LEU A 14 -9.71 14.39 -12.03
C LEU A 14 -9.33 13.33 -10.99
N VAL A 15 -8.07 13.34 -10.56
CA VAL A 15 -7.56 12.51 -9.46
C VAL A 15 -7.49 13.35 -8.19
N ILE A 16 -8.14 12.90 -7.12
CA ILE A 16 -8.15 13.59 -5.82
C ILE A 16 -7.27 12.83 -4.85
N GLY A 17 -6.16 13.43 -4.46
CA GLY A 17 -5.06 12.85 -3.69
C GLY A 17 -3.82 12.67 -4.55
N ALA A 18 -2.69 13.27 -4.14
CA ALA A 18 -1.37 13.16 -4.77
C ALA A 18 -0.40 12.30 -3.95
N GLY A 19 -0.92 11.36 -3.17
CA GLY A 19 -0.15 10.27 -2.58
C GLY A 19 0.23 9.22 -3.62
N ILE A 20 0.80 8.10 -3.17
CA ILE A 20 1.27 7.02 -4.06
C ILE A 20 0.14 6.49 -4.95
N THR A 21 -1.10 6.36 -4.43
CA THR A 21 -2.25 5.89 -5.21
C THR A 21 -2.58 6.86 -6.34
N GLY A 22 -2.73 8.16 -6.04
CA GLY A 22 -3.04 9.16 -7.05
C GLY A 22 -1.94 9.33 -8.09
N ALA A 23 -0.67 9.20 -7.68
CA ALA A 23 0.46 9.24 -8.60
C ALA A 23 0.46 8.06 -9.59
N MET A 24 0.14 6.84 -9.13
CA MET A 24 0.01 5.65 -9.98
C MET A 24 -1.21 5.75 -10.91
N VAL A 25 -2.35 6.26 -10.41
CA VAL A 25 -3.54 6.52 -11.23
C VAL A 25 -3.21 7.55 -12.31
N ALA A 26 -2.59 8.67 -11.96
CA ALA A 26 -2.20 9.69 -12.93
C ALA A 26 -1.26 9.14 -14.01
N GLU A 27 -0.27 8.31 -13.63
CA GLU A 27 0.63 7.65 -14.58
C GLU A 27 -0.14 6.73 -15.52
N SER A 28 -1.01 5.87 -14.98
CA SER A 28 -1.74 4.87 -15.76
C SER A 28 -2.74 5.52 -16.74
N PHE A 29 -3.42 6.59 -16.34
CA PHE A 29 -4.37 7.30 -17.21
C PHE A 29 -3.65 8.17 -18.25
N THR A 30 -2.61 8.90 -17.89
CA THR A 30 -1.83 9.69 -18.87
C THR A 30 -1.12 8.81 -19.88
N ARG A 31 -0.65 7.62 -19.49
CA ARG A 31 -0.07 6.63 -20.41
C ARG A 31 -1.08 6.12 -21.45
N ARG A 32 -2.36 6.15 -21.12
CA ARG A 32 -3.47 5.80 -22.03
C ARG A 32 -4.04 7.00 -22.80
N GLY A 33 -3.42 8.19 -22.67
CA GLY A 33 -3.78 9.39 -23.45
C GLY A 33 -4.90 10.23 -22.86
N HIS A 34 -5.31 10.01 -21.60
CA HIS A 34 -6.28 10.87 -20.93
C HIS A 34 -5.67 12.21 -20.50
N GLU A 35 -6.44 13.27 -20.56
CA GLU A 35 -6.13 14.55 -19.94
C GLU A 35 -6.41 14.44 -18.43
N VAL A 36 -5.35 14.51 -17.61
CA VAL A 36 -5.41 14.26 -16.17
C VAL A 36 -5.08 15.53 -15.38
N VAL A 37 -5.95 15.84 -14.43
CA VAL A 37 -5.67 16.81 -13.36
C VAL A 37 -5.56 16.06 -12.04
N VAL A 38 -4.51 16.31 -11.28
CA VAL A 38 -4.33 15.80 -9.93
C VAL A 38 -4.41 16.96 -8.95
N ILE A 39 -5.23 16.84 -7.93
CA ILE A 39 -5.29 17.81 -6.85
C ILE A 39 -5.03 17.16 -5.50
N ASP A 40 -4.38 17.87 -4.62
CA ASP A 40 -4.21 17.50 -3.21
C ASP A 40 -4.24 18.77 -2.35
N ARG A 41 -4.78 18.69 -1.15
CA ARG A 41 -4.75 19.78 -0.17
C ARG A 41 -3.36 19.95 0.45
N GLU A 42 -2.57 18.86 0.48
CA GLU A 42 -1.22 18.82 1.02
C GLU A 42 -0.17 18.68 -0.11
N THR A 43 1.10 18.68 0.25
CA THR A 43 2.18 18.38 -0.69
C THR A 43 2.14 16.90 -1.12
N PRO A 44 2.48 16.55 -2.39
CA PRO A 44 2.50 15.17 -2.83
C PRO A 44 3.38 14.26 -1.99
N GLY A 45 2.86 13.05 -1.77
CA GLY A 45 3.54 12.08 -0.92
C GLY A 45 3.40 12.34 0.58
N HIS A 46 2.69 13.40 1.00
CA HIS A 46 2.33 13.61 2.40
C HIS A 46 1.36 12.52 2.90
N GLY A 47 1.18 12.41 4.20
CA GLY A 47 0.25 11.43 4.81
C GLY A 47 0.81 10.01 4.86
N SER A 48 -0.02 8.99 4.56
CA SER A 48 0.36 7.57 4.64
C SER A 48 1.56 7.21 3.77
N THR A 49 1.71 7.85 2.62
CA THR A 49 2.85 7.65 1.73
C THR A 49 4.17 8.01 2.42
N GLY A 50 4.26 9.20 3.02
CA GLY A 50 5.46 9.65 3.72
C GLY A 50 5.76 8.86 5.01
N ALA A 51 4.74 8.22 5.60
CA ALA A 51 4.88 7.37 6.78
C ALA A 51 5.17 5.90 6.44
N SER A 52 5.04 5.50 5.17
CA SER A 52 5.20 4.11 4.74
C SER A 52 6.62 3.61 4.93
N THR A 53 6.78 2.39 5.42
CA THR A 53 8.06 1.68 5.45
C THR A 53 8.45 1.10 4.09
N ALA A 54 7.53 1.14 3.13
CA ALA A 54 7.70 0.78 1.72
C ALA A 54 8.31 -0.60 1.49
N MET A 55 7.78 -1.60 2.18
CA MET A 55 7.95 -3.01 1.82
C MET A 55 6.95 -3.31 0.70
N LEU A 56 7.45 -3.64 -0.48
CA LEU A 56 6.65 -4.00 -1.64
C LEU A 56 6.49 -5.51 -1.65
N LEU A 57 5.41 -5.98 -1.05
CA LEU A 57 5.06 -7.39 -0.95
C LEU A 57 3.87 -7.68 -1.85
N TRP A 58 3.82 -8.91 -2.38
CA TRP A 58 2.66 -9.41 -3.10
C TRP A 58 1.75 -10.28 -2.22
N GLU A 59 2.25 -10.73 -1.10
CA GLU A 59 1.46 -11.44 -0.11
C GLU A 59 0.45 -10.48 0.53
N ILE A 60 -0.81 -10.90 0.57
CA ILE A 60 -1.92 -10.11 1.13
C ILE A 60 -1.92 -10.27 2.66
N ASP A 61 -2.39 -9.26 3.38
CA ASP A 61 -2.43 -9.27 4.86
C ASP A 61 -3.22 -10.48 5.42
N ARG A 62 -4.21 -10.96 4.67
CA ARG A 62 -4.88 -12.22 4.94
C ARG A 62 -4.25 -13.38 4.19
N PRO A 63 -3.89 -14.49 4.86
CA PRO A 63 -3.36 -15.68 4.21
C PRO A 63 -4.30 -16.24 3.13
N LEU A 64 -3.74 -16.88 2.12
CA LEU A 64 -4.52 -17.53 1.04
C LEU A 64 -5.49 -18.58 1.61
N SER A 65 -5.10 -19.25 2.69
CA SER A 65 -5.94 -20.21 3.41
C SER A 65 -7.21 -19.56 3.98
N GLU A 66 -7.10 -18.41 4.63
CA GLU A 66 -8.25 -17.68 5.16
C GLU A 66 -9.14 -17.13 4.05
N LEU A 67 -8.55 -16.53 3.01
CA LEU A 67 -9.32 -16.06 1.84
C LEU A 67 -10.02 -17.22 1.12
N THR A 68 -9.37 -18.41 1.07
CA THR A 68 -9.99 -19.61 0.50
C THR A 68 -11.22 -20.06 1.30
N GLN A 69 -11.17 -19.97 2.62
CA GLN A 69 -12.31 -20.29 3.49
C GLN A 69 -13.46 -19.29 3.30
N ALA A 70 -13.15 -18.00 3.14
CA ALA A 70 -14.14 -16.95 3.00
C ALA A 70 -14.80 -16.93 1.59
N TYR A 71 -14.00 -17.11 0.53
CA TYR A 71 -14.42 -16.80 -0.85
C TYR A 71 -14.24 -17.95 -1.84
N GLY A 72 -13.68 -19.08 -1.40
CA GLY A 72 -13.30 -20.19 -2.27
C GLY A 72 -11.93 -19.99 -2.94
N PHE A 73 -11.31 -21.13 -3.29
CA PHE A 73 -9.91 -21.17 -3.76
C PHE A 73 -9.68 -20.32 -5.03
N GLU A 74 -10.56 -20.43 -6.02
CA GLU A 74 -10.40 -19.75 -7.31
C GLU A 74 -10.38 -18.22 -7.18
N ARG A 75 -11.26 -17.66 -6.34
CA ARG A 75 -11.29 -16.22 -6.07
C ARG A 75 -10.07 -15.79 -5.27
N ALA A 76 -9.73 -16.50 -4.22
CA ALA A 76 -8.55 -16.22 -3.39
C ALA A 76 -7.25 -16.27 -4.21
N ALA A 77 -7.05 -17.33 -5.01
CA ALA A 77 -5.89 -17.49 -5.90
C ALA A 77 -5.81 -16.37 -6.96
N ARG A 78 -6.95 -15.94 -7.51
CA ARG A 78 -7.02 -14.83 -8.46
C ARG A 78 -6.57 -13.51 -7.82
N CYS A 79 -7.00 -13.20 -6.58
CA CYS A 79 -6.59 -12.00 -5.86
C CYS A 79 -5.08 -12.02 -5.57
N TYR A 80 -4.53 -13.13 -5.10
CA TYR A 80 -3.10 -13.29 -4.86
C TYR A 80 -2.27 -13.18 -6.14
N THR A 81 -2.72 -13.80 -7.23
CA THR A 81 -2.05 -13.70 -8.54
C THR A 81 -2.06 -12.25 -9.05
N ALA A 82 -3.15 -11.52 -8.84
CA ALA A 82 -3.24 -10.11 -9.21
C ALA A 82 -2.26 -9.26 -8.40
N SER A 83 -2.12 -9.51 -7.10
CA SER A 83 -1.15 -8.84 -6.23
C SER A 83 0.30 -9.13 -6.67
N LEU A 84 0.64 -10.38 -6.97
CA LEU A 84 1.96 -10.75 -7.52
C LEU A 84 2.27 -10.01 -8.83
N ARG A 85 1.32 -10.00 -9.76
CA ARG A 85 1.46 -9.27 -11.03
C ARG A 85 1.59 -7.76 -10.82
N ALA A 86 0.94 -7.22 -9.79
CA ALA A 86 1.05 -5.80 -9.46
C ALA A 86 2.47 -5.43 -9.02
N VAL A 87 3.11 -6.21 -8.15
CA VAL A 87 4.51 -5.99 -7.78
C VAL A 87 5.42 -6.09 -9.00
N GLN A 88 5.27 -7.15 -9.82
CA GLN A 88 6.06 -7.32 -11.03
C GLN A 88 5.91 -6.15 -12.02
N GLY A 89 4.67 -5.69 -12.21
CA GLY A 89 4.36 -4.55 -13.07
C GLY A 89 4.96 -3.24 -12.55
N LEU A 90 4.85 -3.00 -11.24
CA LEU A 90 5.45 -1.82 -10.60
C LEU A 90 6.98 -1.81 -10.72
N LEU A 91 7.63 -2.95 -10.47
CA LEU A 91 9.08 -3.09 -10.65
C LEU A 91 9.50 -2.81 -12.10
N SER A 92 8.76 -3.37 -13.05
CA SER A 92 8.99 -3.13 -14.49
C SER A 92 8.84 -1.66 -14.86
N LEU A 93 7.76 -1.02 -14.42
CA LEU A 93 7.48 0.40 -14.64
C LEU A 93 8.57 1.30 -14.07
N THR A 94 8.96 1.07 -12.82
CA THR A 94 9.98 1.84 -12.12
C THR A 94 11.33 1.78 -12.83
N ARG A 95 11.72 0.58 -13.29
CA ARG A 95 12.97 0.37 -14.06
C ARG A 95 12.89 0.97 -15.46
N HIS A 96 11.77 0.81 -16.16
CA HIS A 96 11.57 1.36 -17.51
C HIS A 96 11.76 2.88 -17.52
N TYR A 97 11.17 3.58 -16.57
CA TYR A 97 11.30 5.03 -16.46
C TYR A 97 12.50 5.49 -15.64
N ARG A 98 13.30 4.56 -15.09
CA ARG A 98 14.45 4.86 -14.24
C ARG A 98 14.12 5.84 -13.12
N ILE A 99 13.00 5.57 -12.44
CA ILE A 99 12.56 6.42 -11.31
C ILE A 99 13.60 6.32 -10.19
N PRO A 100 14.19 7.44 -9.72
CA PRO A 100 15.27 7.42 -8.72
C PRO A 100 14.71 7.24 -7.29
N CYS A 101 14.01 6.15 -7.03
CA CYS A 101 13.35 5.85 -5.76
C CYS A 101 14.08 4.78 -4.94
N HIS A 102 15.37 4.56 -5.19
CA HIS A 102 16.21 3.60 -4.46
C HIS A 102 15.63 2.19 -4.38
N ILE A 103 14.91 1.77 -5.44
CA ILE A 103 14.27 0.46 -5.47
C ILE A 103 15.31 -0.67 -5.45
N ARG A 104 15.11 -1.66 -4.58
CA ARG A 104 15.97 -2.83 -4.42
C ARG A 104 15.11 -4.10 -4.45
N ASP A 105 15.55 -5.10 -5.24
CA ASP A 105 14.94 -6.42 -5.19
C ASP A 105 15.23 -7.09 -3.85
N ARG A 106 14.24 -7.77 -3.31
CA ARG A 106 14.29 -8.43 -2.02
C ARG A 106 13.69 -9.82 -2.07
N LEU A 107 14.09 -10.64 -1.13
CA LEU A 107 13.32 -11.80 -0.70
C LEU A 107 12.37 -11.38 0.42
N SER A 108 11.26 -12.08 0.57
CA SER A 108 10.32 -11.93 1.69
C SER A 108 10.34 -13.19 2.55
N LEU A 109 10.37 -13.02 3.86
CA LEU A 109 10.22 -14.07 4.87
C LEU A 109 8.95 -13.84 5.66
N TYR A 110 7.95 -14.68 5.45
CA TYR A 110 6.76 -14.76 6.29
C TYR A 110 7.01 -15.74 7.43
N LEU A 111 7.31 -15.21 8.62
CA LEU A 111 7.81 -15.98 9.77
C LEU A 111 6.69 -16.58 10.59
N ALA A 112 6.86 -17.83 10.99
CA ALA A 112 6.05 -18.45 12.02
C ALA A 112 6.22 -17.72 13.37
N VAL A 113 5.10 -17.47 14.03
CA VAL A 113 5.05 -16.99 15.43
C VAL A 113 4.52 -18.13 16.29
N GLU A 114 5.17 -18.38 17.43
CA GLU A 114 4.86 -19.51 18.33
C GLU A 114 4.88 -20.85 17.59
N ASP A 115 3.83 -21.66 17.71
CA ASP A 115 3.72 -23.00 17.11
C ASP A 115 3.09 -23.00 15.70
N SER A 116 3.05 -21.84 15.00
CA SER A 116 2.40 -21.70 13.69
C SER A 116 3.15 -22.37 12.51
N GLY A 117 4.23 -23.09 12.74
CA GLY A 117 5.02 -23.73 11.68
C GLY A 117 4.23 -24.72 10.81
N LYS A 118 3.24 -25.46 11.39
CA LYS A 118 2.38 -26.37 10.64
C LYS A 118 1.41 -25.62 9.74
N SER A 119 0.72 -24.60 10.23
CA SER A 119 -0.22 -23.78 9.45
C SER A 119 0.48 -23.03 8.34
N LEU A 120 1.72 -22.57 8.56
CA LEU A 120 2.53 -21.96 7.52
C LEU A 120 2.91 -22.96 6.39
N ARG A 121 3.18 -24.20 6.73
CA ARG A 121 3.44 -25.24 5.71
C ARG A 121 2.19 -25.48 4.87
N GLU A 122 1.02 -25.60 5.49
CA GLU A 122 -0.26 -25.75 4.79
C GLU A 122 -0.56 -24.54 3.88
N GLU A 123 -0.26 -23.32 4.34
CA GLU A 123 -0.34 -22.09 3.55
C GLU A 123 0.62 -22.14 2.34
N SER A 124 1.87 -22.58 2.54
CA SER A 124 2.85 -22.74 1.47
C SER A 124 2.40 -23.75 0.40
N ASP A 125 1.84 -24.88 0.82
CA ASP A 125 1.31 -25.90 -0.07
C ASP A 125 0.10 -25.36 -0.87
N LEU A 126 -0.75 -24.56 -0.22
CA LEU A 126 -1.89 -23.94 -0.87
C LEU A 126 -1.44 -22.86 -1.90
N ARG A 127 -0.42 -22.05 -1.57
CA ARG A 127 0.21 -21.11 -2.51
C ARG A 127 0.80 -21.83 -3.73
N ALA A 128 1.47 -22.95 -3.52
CA ALA A 128 2.01 -23.79 -4.61
C ALA A 128 0.90 -24.32 -5.54
N ARG A 129 -0.26 -24.72 -5.00
CA ARG A 129 -1.45 -25.09 -5.80
C ARG A 129 -2.02 -23.94 -6.64
N ALA A 130 -1.80 -22.71 -6.22
CA ALA A 130 -2.20 -21.49 -6.95
C ALA A 130 -1.10 -21.00 -7.91
N ASP A 131 -0.07 -21.79 -8.17
CA ASP A 131 1.12 -21.43 -8.97
C ASP A 131 1.82 -20.13 -8.47
N LEU A 132 1.71 -19.84 -7.19
CA LEU A 132 2.39 -18.72 -6.56
C LEU A 132 3.81 -19.11 -6.14
N PRO A 133 4.81 -18.24 -6.34
CA PRO A 133 6.19 -18.57 -6.04
C PRO A 133 6.45 -18.56 -4.52
N GLY A 134 7.37 -19.41 -4.08
CA GLY A 134 7.83 -19.48 -2.71
C GLY A 134 8.06 -20.91 -2.25
N VAL A 135 8.75 -21.04 -1.12
CA VAL A 135 9.05 -22.36 -0.52
C VAL A 135 8.97 -22.24 1.00
N PHE A 136 8.51 -23.31 1.64
CA PHE A 136 8.55 -23.40 3.09
C PHE A 136 9.97 -23.78 3.55
N LEU A 137 10.50 -23.02 4.50
CA LEU A 137 11.72 -23.31 5.23
C LEU A 137 11.34 -23.81 6.63
N ASP A 138 11.80 -24.99 7.01
CA ASP A 138 11.72 -25.47 8.38
C ASP A 138 12.70 -24.72 9.29
N HIS A 139 12.61 -24.98 10.60
CA HIS A 139 13.49 -24.36 11.60
C HIS A 139 14.98 -24.47 11.23
N ALA A 140 15.43 -25.67 10.82
CA ALA A 140 16.84 -25.92 10.53
C ALA A 140 17.32 -25.17 9.28
N ALA A 141 16.51 -25.10 8.23
CA ALA A 141 16.82 -24.36 7.01
C ALA A 141 16.81 -22.84 7.23
N LEU A 142 15.83 -22.35 8.00
CA LEU A 142 15.71 -20.94 8.36
C LEU A 142 16.90 -20.46 9.21
N LEU A 143 17.26 -21.25 10.24
CA LEU A 143 18.39 -20.93 11.11
C LEU A 143 19.72 -20.96 10.34
N ARG A 144 19.94 -21.93 9.45
CA ARG A 144 21.18 -22.01 8.67
C ARG A 144 21.34 -20.86 7.67
N ARG A 145 20.22 -20.45 7.04
CA ARG A 145 20.29 -19.48 5.93
C ARG A 145 20.16 -18.03 6.40
N PHE A 146 19.29 -17.78 7.35
CA PHE A 146 18.95 -16.42 7.81
C PHE A 146 19.30 -16.14 9.27
N GLU A 147 19.78 -17.15 10.00
CA GLU A 147 20.13 -17.05 11.43
C GLU A 147 18.92 -16.67 12.34
N LEU A 148 17.71 -16.94 11.85
CA LEU A 148 16.46 -16.65 12.55
C LEU A 148 15.93 -17.95 13.22
N ALA A 149 15.75 -17.89 14.55
CA ALA A 149 15.25 -19.01 15.35
C ALA A 149 13.72 -18.95 15.48
N ARG A 150 13.03 -19.44 14.46
CA ARG A 150 11.55 -19.60 14.43
C ARG A 150 11.19 -21.02 14.00
N ALA A 151 9.93 -21.42 14.20
CA ALA A 151 9.46 -22.76 13.81
C ALA A 151 9.53 -23.02 12.29
N GLY A 152 9.46 -21.98 11.50
CA GLY A 152 9.62 -22.00 10.06
C GLY A 152 9.28 -20.66 9.42
N ALA A 153 9.38 -20.60 8.10
CA ALA A 153 8.99 -19.44 7.30
C ALA A 153 8.54 -19.83 5.90
N ILE A 154 7.74 -18.99 5.24
CA ILE A 154 7.62 -19.05 3.78
C ILE A 154 8.59 -18.02 3.21
N LEU A 155 9.55 -18.50 2.41
CA LEU A 155 10.47 -17.66 1.65
C LEU A 155 9.89 -17.40 0.28
N SER A 156 9.63 -16.14 -0.04
CA SER A 156 9.05 -15.73 -1.32
C SER A 156 10.01 -14.82 -2.09
N PRO A 157 10.14 -15.00 -3.41
CA PRO A 157 10.79 -14.05 -4.31
C PRO A 157 9.80 -12.94 -4.72
N VAL A 158 10.28 -11.99 -5.54
CA VAL A 158 9.46 -10.92 -6.13
C VAL A 158 8.95 -9.94 -5.07
N ALA A 159 9.79 -9.64 -4.10
CA ALA A 159 9.59 -8.54 -3.18
C ALA A 159 10.59 -7.42 -3.47
N ALA A 160 10.33 -6.23 -2.96
CA ALA A 160 11.23 -5.08 -3.07
C ALA A 160 11.06 -4.11 -1.92
N ASP A 161 11.97 -3.18 -1.79
CA ASP A 161 11.79 -1.95 -1.02
C ASP A 161 12.14 -0.73 -1.86
N ALA A 162 11.63 0.42 -1.48
CA ALA A 162 11.87 1.68 -2.17
C ALA A 162 11.75 2.87 -1.21
N ASP A 163 12.08 4.07 -1.69
CA ASP A 163 11.62 5.31 -1.09
C ASP A 163 10.23 5.65 -1.66
N PRO A 164 9.17 5.67 -0.83
CA PRO A 164 7.80 5.85 -1.31
C PRO A 164 7.51 7.28 -1.77
N VAL A 165 8.20 8.28 -1.22
CA VAL A 165 8.04 9.69 -1.59
C VAL A 165 8.72 9.96 -2.93
N GLU A 166 9.95 9.48 -3.10
CA GLU A 166 10.69 9.55 -4.36
C GLU A 166 9.96 8.82 -5.49
N LEU A 167 9.37 7.65 -5.19
CA LEU A 167 8.55 6.91 -6.15
C LEU A 167 7.32 7.74 -6.57
N THR A 168 6.61 8.34 -5.61
CA THR A 168 5.44 9.20 -5.87
C THR A 168 5.82 10.40 -6.74
N HIS A 169 6.89 11.10 -6.39
CA HIS A 169 7.38 12.26 -7.16
C HIS A 169 7.82 11.86 -8.57
N GLY A 170 8.48 10.71 -8.71
CA GLY A 170 8.91 10.19 -10.01
C GLY A 170 7.72 9.91 -10.94
N LEU A 171 6.67 9.26 -10.41
CA LEU A 171 5.43 8.97 -11.15
C LEU A 171 4.69 10.25 -11.56
N LEU A 172 4.54 11.21 -10.65
CA LEU A 172 3.93 12.50 -10.97
C LEU A 172 4.74 13.28 -12.01
N LYS A 173 6.08 13.26 -11.92
CA LYS A 173 6.95 13.88 -12.93
C LYS A 173 6.75 13.28 -14.32
N ILE A 174 6.59 11.96 -14.42
CA ILE A 174 6.27 11.27 -15.67
C ILE A 174 4.91 11.73 -16.21
N SER A 175 3.89 11.79 -15.35
CA SER A 175 2.54 12.23 -15.72
C SER A 175 2.54 13.69 -16.20
N ILE A 176 3.24 14.59 -15.51
CA ILE A 176 3.43 16.00 -15.93
C ILE A 176 4.13 16.08 -17.29
N GLY A 177 5.15 15.26 -17.52
CA GLY A 177 5.83 15.18 -18.81
C GLY A 177 4.92 14.74 -19.96
N ARG A 178 3.78 14.10 -19.67
CA ARG A 178 2.73 13.73 -20.62
C ARG A 178 1.55 14.71 -20.66
N GLY A 179 1.64 15.83 -19.95
CA GLY A 179 0.64 16.89 -19.96
C GLY A 179 -0.31 16.93 -18.76
N ALA A 180 -0.12 16.06 -17.74
CA ALA A 180 -0.92 16.17 -16.52
C ALA A 180 -0.67 17.48 -15.78
N LEU A 181 -1.71 18.02 -15.17
CA LEU A 181 -1.61 19.15 -14.24
C LEU A 181 -1.68 18.63 -12.81
N VAL A 182 -0.76 19.08 -11.96
CA VAL A 182 -0.77 18.77 -10.53
C VAL A 182 -0.86 20.10 -9.77
N ARG A 183 -1.89 20.25 -8.92
CA ARG A 183 -2.22 21.52 -8.26
C ARG A 183 -2.58 21.32 -6.79
N GLN A 184 -2.31 22.32 -5.99
CA GLN A 184 -2.78 22.34 -4.61
C GLN A 184 -4.23 22.84 -4.57
N ALA A 185 -5.15 22.01 -4.11
CA ALA A 185 -6.54 22.34 -3.89
C ALA A 185 -7.19 21.31 -2.96
N ASN A 186 -8.22 21.73 -2.25
CA ASN A 186 -9.03 20.86 -1.42
C ASN A 186 -10.43 20.73 -2.02
N ALA A 187 -10.81 19.47 -2.36
CA ALA A 187 -12.16 19.18 -2.85
C ALA A 187 -13.15 19.17 -1.69
N THR A 188 -14.21 19.99 -1.81
CA THR A 188 -15.19 20.20 -0.75
C THR A 188 -16.60 19.71 -1.10
N ALA A 189 -16.92 19.61 -2.40
CA ALA A 189 -18.23 19.18 -2.87
C ALA A 189 -18.12 18.37 -4.16
N PHE A 190 -19.11 17.48 -4.36
CA PHE A 190 -19.20 16.61 -5.54
C PHE A 190 -20.63 16.61 -6.05
N GLU A 191 -20.83 17.02 -7.28
CA GLU A 191 -22.14 17.08 -7.92
C GLU A 191 -22.13 16.36 -9.27
N SER A 192 -23.07 15.45 -9.48
CA SER A 192 -23.25 14.79 -10.77
C SER A 192 -24.01 15.71 -11.73
N ALA A 193 -23.35 16.13 -12.80
CA ALA A 193 -23.90 17.02 -13.85
C ALA A 193 -24.02 16.26 -15.17
N GLY A 194 -25.08 15.47 -15.33
CA GLY A 194 -25.32 14.70 -16.53
C GLY A 194 -24.29 13.59 -16.77
N ALA A 195 -23.41 13.79 -17.76
CA ALA A 195 -22.31 12.85 -18.09
C ALA A 195 -21.00 13.19 -17.37
N LYS A 196 -20.96 14.26 -16.57
CA LYS A 196 -19.77 14.77 -15.89
C LYS A 196 -19.99 14.86 -14.38
N VAL A 197 -18.91 15.14 -13.69
CA VAL A 197 -18.89 15.47 -12.25
C VAL A 197 -18.30 16.85 -12.09
N VAL A 198 -19.00 17.73 -11.39
CA VAL A 198 -18.48 19.03 -10.96
C VAL A 198 -17.95 18.88 -9.54
N VAL A 199 -16.68 19.21 -9.34
CA VAL A 199 -16.01 19.17 -8.04
C VAL A 199 -15.75 20.60 -7.57
N GLY A 200 -16.44 20.98 -6.49
CA GLY A 200 -16.21 22.25 -5.81
C GLY A 200 -14.94 22.21 -4.99
N LEU A 201 -14.16 23.28 -5.04
CA LEU A 201 -12.92 23.46 -4.31
C LEU A 201 -13.05 24.55 -3.27
N ASP A 202 -12.16 24.55 -2.27
CA ASP A 202 -12.00 25.70 -1.40
C ASP A 202 -11.68 26.96 -2.23
N GLY A 203 -12.10 28.14 -1.74
CA GLY A 203 -11.97 29.40 -2.48
C GLY A 203 -13.02 29.61 -3.59
N GLY A 204 -14.01 28.72 -3.72
CA GLY A 204 -15.13 28.89 -4.66
C GLY A 204 -14.79 28.56 -6.11
N HIS A 205 -13.73 27.83 -6.36
CA HIS A 205 -13.33 27.32 -7.67
C HIS A 205 -14.00 25.97 -7.96
N GLU A 206 -14.05 25.58 -9.24
CA GLU A 206 -14.68 24.33 -9.66
C GLU A 206 -13.84 23.63 -10.75
N ILE A 207 -13.87 22.29 -10.73
CA ILE A 207 -13.35 21.44 -11.80
C ILE A 207 -14.47 20.56 -12.33
N GLU A 208 -14.68 20.62 -13.66
CA GLU A 208 -15.59 19.73 -14.37
C GLU A 208 -14.81 18.57 -14.97
N ALA A 209 -15.13 17.33 -14.61
CA ALA A 209 -14.43 16.15 -15.08
C ALA A 209 -15.37 15.11 -15.67
N ASN A 210 -14.93 14.40 -16.72
CA ASN A 210 -15.66 13.25 -17.26
C ASN A 210 -15.65 12.08 -16.26
N ARG A 211 -14.58 11.98 -15.47
CA ARG A 211 -14.38 10.99 -14.41
C ARG A 211 -13.67 11.61 -13.21
N VAL A 212 -14.04 11.19 -12.01
CA VAL A 212 -13.32 11.51 -10.78
C VAL A 212 -12.80 10.22 -10.17
N VAL A 213 -11.51 10.20 -9.78
CA VAL A 213 -10.89 9.07 -9.06
C VAL A 213 -10.46 9.55 -7.69
N LEU A 214 -11.07 8.99 -6.66
CA LEU A 214 -10.79 9.31 -5.26
C LEU A 214 -9.64 8.45 -4.75
N CYS A 215 -8.51 9.09 -4.40
CA CYS A 215 -7.26 8.48 -3.93
C CYS A 215 -6.78 9.15 -2.62
N THR A 216 -7.69 9.50 -1.72
CA THR A 216 -7.43 10.36 -0.55
C THR A 216 -6.89 9.61 0.68
N GLY A 217 -6.46 8.35 0.50
CA GLY A 217 -5.92 7.52 1.57
C GLY A 217 -6.98 7.25 2.66
N TYR A 218 -6.57 7.27 3.93
CA TYR A 218 -7.49 7.00 5.05
C TYR A 218 -8.52 8.12 5.30
N VAL A 219 -8.38 9.27 4.65
CA VAL A 219 -9.36 10.36 4.72
C VAL A 219 -10.37 10.18 3.59
N MET A 220 -11.37 9.35 3.83
CA MET A 220 -12.38 9.01 2.83
C MET A 220 -13.51 10.03 2.78
N PRO A 221 -13.88 10.58 1.61
CA PRO A 221 -15.04 11.45 1.47
C PRO A 221 -16.34 10.74 1.87
N SER A 222 -17.27 11.46 2.48
CA SER A 222 -18.54 10.91 3.00
C SER A 222 -19.46 10.30 1.93
N ILE A 223 -19.22 10.59 0.66
CA ILE A 223 -19.92 9.97 -0.47
C ILE A 223 -19.51 8.52 -0.72
N VAL A 224 -18.31 8.12 -0.28
CA VAL A 224 -17.85 6.73 -0.27
C VAL A 224 -18.25 6.13 1.06
N ARG A 225 -19.07 5.09 1.06
CA ARG A 225 -19.67 4.51 2.29
C ARG A 225 -19.43 3.00 2.35
N PRO A 226 -18.17 2.53 2.44
CA PRO A 226 -17.92 1.11 2.59
C PRO A 226 -18.33 0.65 3.99
N THR A 227 -18.86 -0.57 4.09
CA THR A 227 -19.28 -1.16 5.36
C THR A 227 -18.16 -1.92 6.07
N ILE A 228 -17.14 -2.32 5.33
CA ILE A 228 -16.07 -3.22 5.79
C ILE A 228 -14.73 -2.53 6.06
N GLN A 229 -14.62 -1.22 5.75
CA GLN A 229 -13.40 -0.44 5.97
C GLN A 229 -13.25 -0.06 7.44
N ARG A 230 -12.02 -0.11 7.94
CA ARG A 230 -11.63 0.31 9.29
C ARG A 230 -10.32 1.10 9.24
N PRO A 231 -10.28 2.31 9.79
CA PRO A 231 -9.02 3.04 9.95
C PRO A 231 -8.19 2.40 11.08
N ALA A 232 -6.89 2.41 10.89
CA ALA A 232 -5.92 1.98 11.89
C ALA A 232 -4.68 2.87 11.86
N SER A 233 -3.90 2.84 12.91
CA SER A 233 -2.60 3.49 12.98
C SER A 233 -1.52 2.46 13.30
N SER A 234 -0.34 2.66 12.76
CA SER A 234 0.83 1.81 13.00
C SER A 234 2.03 2.66 13.40
N TRP A 235 2.97 2.07 14.10
CA TRP A 235 4.22 2.72 14.49
C TRP A 235 5.43 1.99 13.90
N ALA A 236 6.46 2.75 13.60
CA ALA A 236 7.73 2.21 13.18
C ALA A 236 8.90 2.93 13.87
N ILE A 237 9.99 2.20 14.02
CA ILE A 237 11.27 2.70 14.49
C ILE A 237 12.34 2.47 13.43
N ALA A 238 13.36 3.32 13.42
CA ALA A 238 14.60 3.06 12.70
C ALA A 238 15.77 3.14 13.67
N THR A 239 16.64 2.13 13.62
CA THR A 239 17.86 2.09 14.45
C THR A 239 18.90 3.06 13.92
N GLU A 240 19.99 3.27 14.66
CA GLU A 240 21.24 3.80 14.09
C GLU A 240 21.76 2.89 12.97
N PRO A 241 22.61 3.39 12.05
CA PRO A 241 23.26 2.54 11.05
C PRO A 241 24.11 1.45 11.71
N GLN A 242 23.91 0.20 11.29
CA GLN A 242 24.58 -0.97 11.84
C GLN A 242 24.79 -2.07 10.79
N PRO A 243 25.45 -1.79 9.65
CA PRO A 243 25.49 -2.69 8.50
C PRO A 243 26.10 -4.07 8.83
N GLN A 244 26.95 -4.17 9.85
CA GLN A 244 27.53 -5.44 10.29
C GLN A 244 26.59 -6.29 11.14
N ASN A 245 25.46 -5.76 11.57
CA ASN A 245 24.49 -6.43 12.44
C ASN A 245 23.17 -6.77 11.73
N LEU A 246 23.12 -6.68 10.41
CA LEU A 246 21.95 -7.07 9.62
C LEU A 246 21.87 -8.60 9.49
N TRP A 247 20.69 -9.11 9.26
CA TRP A 247 20.50 -10.54 8.96
C TRP A 247 20.95 -10.88 7.53
N PRO A 248 21.31 -12.15 7.29
CA PRO A 248 21.77 -12.59 5.99
C PRO A 248 20.72 -12.37 4.88
N GLU A 249 21.23 -12.13 3.66
CA GLU A 249 20.43 -11.90 2.43
C GLU A 249 19.50 -10.68 2.49
N ASP A 250 19.52 -9.93 3.58
CA ASP A 250 18.81 -8.65 3.69
C ASP A 250 17.30 -8.76 3.31
N ALA A 251 16.67 -9.91 3.63
CA ALA A 251 15.29 -10.19 3.30
C ALA A 251 14.32 -9.27 4.06
N LEU A 252 13.18 -8.96 3.45
CA LEU A 252 12.05 -8.37 4.15
C LEU A 252 11.47 -9.42 5.10
N ILE A 253 11.18 -9.04 6.33
CA ILE A 253 10.64 -9.94 7.35
C ILE A 253 9.27 -9.43 7.78
N TRP A 254 8.30 -10.33 7.92
CA TRP A 254 7.01 -10.06 8.51
C TRP A 254 6.45 -11.31 9.17
N GLU A 255 5.65 -11.15 10.22
CA GLU A 255 5.20 -12.23 11.10
C GLU A 255 3.79 -12.72 10.74
N ALA A 256 3.59 -14.04 10.79
CA ALA A 256 2.30 -14.70 10.60
C ALA A 256 1.46 -14.64 11.88
N SER A 257 1.03 -13.44 12.25
CA SER A 257 0.26 -13.17 13.47
C SER A 257 -0.70 -12.02 13.23
N HIS A 258 -1.80 -11.96 14.00
CA HIS A 258 -2.68 -10.81 14.03
C HIS A 258 -1.94 -9.55 14.52
N ASP A 259 -1.17 -9.69 15.60
CA ASP A 259 -0.33 -8.63 16.16
C ASP A 259 1.08 -8.70 15.56
N TYR A 260 1.14 -8.67 14.23
CA TYR A 260 2.35 -8.87 13.45
C TYR A 260 3.35 -7.73 13.59
N HIS A 261 4.62 -8.08 13.46
CA HIS A 261 5.71 -7.12 13.26
C HIS A 261 6.38 -7.36 11.92
N TYR A 262 6.99 -6.32 11.41
CA TYR A 262 7.72 -6.40 10.16
C TYR A 262 9.06 -5.66 10.26
N ALA A 263 10.04 -6.10 9.46
CA ALA A 263 11.37 -5.54 9.46
C ALA A 263 11.96 -5.48 8.04
N ARG A 264 12.73 -4.44 7.79
CA ARG A 264 13.62 -4.34 6.64
C ARG A 264 14.89 -3.57 7.00
N SER A 265 15.94 -3.74 6.22
CA SER A 265 17.11 -2.85 6.28
C SER A 265 16.94 -1.67 5.34
N THR A 266 17.77 -0.65 5.55
CA THR A 266 17.99 0.48 4.63
C THR A 266 19.32 0.36 3.93
N SER A 267 19.56 1.16 2.88
CA SER A 267 20.83 1.17 2.15
C SER A 267 22.01 1.65 2.99
N ASP A 268 21.77 2.47 4.02
CA ASP A 268 22.78 2.93 4.99
C ASP A 268 22.92 2.00 6.21
N GLY A 269 22.26 0.81 6.18
CA GLY A 269 22.42 -0.23 7.19
C GLY A 269 21.59 -0.05 8.46
N ARG A 270 20.53 0.74 8.44
CA ARG A 270 19.56 0.79 9.54
C ARG A 270 18.59 -0.37 9.47
N ILE A 271 18.02 -0.74 10.60
CA ILE A 271 16.85 -1.62 10.65
C ILE A 271 15.62 -0.74 10.87
N ILE A 272 14.66 -0.83 9.94
CA ILE A 272 13.29 -0.34 10.15
C ILE A 272 12.49 -1.50 10.69
N PHE A 273 11.77 -1.27 11.79
CA PHE A 273 10.92 -2.27 12.44
C PHE A 273 9.58 -1.63 12.81
N GLY A 274 8.47 -2.25 12.44
CA GLY A 274 7.15 -1.68 12.63
C GLY A 274 6.11 -2.71 13.03
N GLY A 275 4.90 -2.19 13.32
CA GLY A 275 3.75 -2.90 13.85
C GLY A 275 3.09 -2.13 14.99
N GLU A 276 2.58 -2.85 16.00
CA GLU A 276 1.91 -2.25 17.15
C GLU A 276 0.66 -1.47 16.74
N ASP A 277 -0.10 -2.03 15.81
CA ASP A 277 -1.29 -1.39 15.24
C ASP A 277 -2.33 -1.07 16.32
N ASP A 278 -3.13 -0.02 16.05
CA ASP A 278 -4.09 0.50 17.03
C ASP A 278 -5.25 1.18 16.27
N ASP A 279 -6.46 0.73 16.50
CA ASP A 279 -7.67 1.23 15.86
C ASP A 279 -8.34 2.38 16.64
N SER A 280 -7.87 2.66 17.85
CA SER A 280 -8.40 3.72 18.72
C SER A 280 -7.66 5.06 18.57
N ALA A 281 -6.44 5.07 18.06
CA ALA A 281 -5.56 6.22 18.00
C ALA A 281 -5.36 6.76 16.57
N ILE A 282 -6.43 7.12 15.88
CA ILE A 282 -6.38 7.55 14.47
C ILE A 282 -5.90 9.00 14.34
N GLU A 283 -6.32 9.88 15.23
CA GLU A 283 -5.97 11.29 15.19
C GLU A 283 -4.47 11.52 15.50
N PRO A 284 -3.82 12.51 14.85
CA PRO A 284 -2.38 12.75 15.03
C PRO A 284 -1.96 12.95 16.49
N GLN A 285 -2.75 13.65 17.29
CA GLN A 285 -2.48 13.90 18.70
C GLN A 285 -2.54 12.62 19.53
N ALA A 286 -3.52 11.74 19.26
CA ALA A 286 -3.65 10.45 19.92
C ALA A 286 -2.45 9.53 19.58
N ARG A 287 -2.02 9.47 18.31
CA ARG A 287 -0.81 8.74 17.90
C ARG A 287 0.43 9.27 18.61
N GLN A 288 0.60 10.59 18.65
CA GLN A 288 1.75 11.21 19.30
C GLN A 288 1.83 10.86 20.78
N ALA A 289 0.69 10.83 21.48
CA ALA A 289 0.63 10.47 22.90
C ALA A 289 1.08 9.01 23.17
N LEU A 290 0.78 8.09 22.26
CA LEU A 290 1.19 6.69 22.38
C LEU A 290 2.62 6.40 21.90
N THR A 291 3.23 7.29 21.12
CA THR A 291 4.53 7.06 20.50
C THR A 291 5.64 6.64 21.46
N PRO A 292 5.82 7.22 22.67
CA PRO A 292 6.87 6.78 23.58
C PRO A 292 6.71 5.32 24.03
N ALA A 293 5.48 4.88 24.34
CA ALA A 293 5.20 3.51 24.76
C ALA A 293 5.35 2.53 23.59
N LYS A 294 4.84 2.87 22.40
CA LYS A 294 4.95 2.07 21.18
C LYS A 294 6.43 1.91 20.76
N ARG A 295 7.23 2.99 20.83
CA ARG A 295 8.67 2.97 20.56
C ARG A 295 9.39 1.95 21.45
N GLU A 296 9.10 1.95 22.75
CA GLU A 296 9.76 1.03 23.69
C GLU A 296 9.36 -0.42 23.43
N ARG A 297 8.08 -0.69 23.16
CA ARG A 297 7.62 -2.04 22.77
C ARG A 297 8.27 -2.53 21.49
N LEU A 298 8.31 -1.70 20.45
CA LEU A 298 8.97 -2.04 19.18
C LEU A 298 10.46 -2.34 19.38
N ARG A 299 11.15 -1.54 20.21
CA ARG A 299 12.57 -1.77 20.54
C ARG A 299 12.76 -3.15 21.21
N GLN A 300 11.91 -3.51 22.16
CA GLN A 300 11.97 -4.82 22.85
C GLN A 300 11.69 -5.97 21.89
N LYS A 301 10.66 -5.83 21.04
CA LYS A 301 10.28 -6.83 20.03
C LYS A 301 11.37 -7.03 18.98
N LEU A 302 11.99 -5.95 18.51
CA LEU A 302 13.15 -6.04 17.62
C LEU A 302 14.29 -6.80 18.27
N GLY A 303 14.62 -6.52 19.54
CA GLY A 303 15.64 -7.25 20.28
C GLY A 303 15.32 -8.74 20.45
N ALA A 304 14.06 -9.10 20.59
CA ALA A 304 13.63 -10.50 20.63
C ALA A 304 13.69 -11.20 19.27
N LEU A 305 13.35 -10.47 18.18
CA LEU A 305 13.45 -11.00 16.81
C LEU A 305 14.90 -11.15 16.37
N TRP A 306 15.71 -10.10 16.58
CA TRP A 306 17.09 -10.02 16.14
C TRP A 306 18.01 -9.51 17.27
N PRO A 307 18.53 -10.40 18.14
CA PRO A 307 19.33 -10.01 19.32
C PRO A 307 20.65 -9.30 18.99
N ARG A 308 21.14 -9.42 17.75
CA ARG A 308 22.36 -8.72 17.30
C ARG A 308 22.12 -7.26 16.97
N SER A 309 20.87 -6.80 16.88
CA SER A 309 20.55 -5.42 16.55
C SER A 309 21.10 -4.48 17.64
N SER A 310 21.64 -3.34 17.19
CA SER A 310 21.78 -2.21 18.10
C SER A 310 20.41 -1.77 18.58
N HIS A 311 20.24 -1.60 19.88
CA HIS A 311 18.97 -1.13 20.45
C HIS A 311 18.86 0.40 20.47
N ARG A 312 19.77 1.11 19.80
CA ARG A 312 19.75 2.57 19.69
C ARG A 312 18.82 2.97 18.55
N ILE A 313 17.75 3.67 18.91
CA ILE A 313 16.69 4.10 17.99
C ILE A 313 16.89 5.58 17.68
N ASP A 314 17.18 5.90 16.41
CA ASP A 314 17.32 7.27 15.94
C ASP A 314 15.95 7.90 15.59
N TYR A 315 15.05 7.12 14.98
CA TYR A 315 13.76 7.63 14.54
C TYR A 315 12.62 6.76 15.05
N CYS A 316 11.52 7.40 15.35
CA CYS A 316 10.23 6.76 15.63
C CYS A 316 9.11 7.62 15.03
N TRP A 317 8.21 7.01 14.30
CA TRP A 317 7.08 7.69 13.68
C TRP A 317 5.84 6.82 13.68
N SER A 318 4.71 7.40 13.30
CA SER A 318 3.45 6.69 13.13
C SER A 318 2.73 7.14 11.88
N GLY A 319 1.92 6.28 11.31
CA GLY A 319 1.06 6.56 10.18
C GLY A 319 -0.34 6.00 10.39
N ALA A 320 -1.36 6.71 9.88
CA ALA A 320 -2.69 6.16 9.77
C ALA A 320 -2.88 5.53 8.38
N PHE A 321 -3.66 4.46 8.33
CA PHE A 321 -4.00 3.75 7.10
C PHE A 321 -5.38 3.10 7.24
N ASP A 322 -5.93 2.61 6.14
CA ASP A 322 -7.20 1.89 6.14
C ASP A 322 -6.97 0.40 5.96
N THR A 323 -7.69 -0.38 6.71
CA THR A 323 -7.83 -1.83 6.55
C THR A 323 -9.24 -2.18 6.12
N THR A 324 -9.43 -3.38 5.62
CA THR A 324 -10.74 -3.98 5.39
C THR A 324 -10.89 -5.25 6.20
N GLN A 325 -12.11 -5.59 6.54
CA GLN A 325 -12.39 -6.78 7.35
C GLN A 325 -11.89 -8.07 6.68
N ASP A 326 -11.87 -8.11 5.36
CA ASP A 326 -11.42 -9.25 4.56
C ASP A 326 -9.97 -9.15 4.05
N GLY A 327 -9.26 -8.05 4.34
CA GLY A 327 -7.88 -7.82 3.91
C GLY A 327 -7.72 -7.54 2.41
N LEU A 328 -8.82 -7.45 1.64
CA LEU A 328 -8.79 -7.11 0.21
C LEU A 328 -9.06 -5.62 -0.01
N PRO A 329 -8.45 -4.97 -1.02
CA PRO A 329 -8.64 -3.55 -1.28
C PRO A 329 -10.08 -3.23 -1.74
N LEU A 330 -10.45 -1.96 -1.64
CA LEU A 330 -11.70 -1.38 -2.17
C LEU A 330 -11.37 -0.62 -3.45
N ILE A 331 -11.72 -1.17 -4.62
CA ILE A 331 -11.37 -0.60 -5.93
C ILE A 331 -12.58 -0.69 -6.86
N GLY A 332 -13.01 0.43 -7.42
CA GLY A 332 -14.09 0.40 -8.40
C GLY A 332 -14.97 1.64 -8.40
N ALA A 333 -16.17 1.49 -8.96
CA ALA A 333 -17.17 2.53 -8.98
C ALA A 333 -17.70 2.83 -7.57
N VAL A 334 -17.89 4.12 -7.26
CA VAL A 334 -18.52 4.54 -6.01
C VAL A 334 -20.02 4.29 -6.11
N PRO A 335 -20.62 3.46 -5.23
CA PRO A 335 -22.02 3.13 -5.29
C PRO A 335 -22.95 4.36 -5.28
N GLY A 336 -23.86 4.42 -6.23
CA GLY A 336 -24.79 5.56 -6.36
C GLY A 336 -24.17 6.85 -6.91
N GLN A 337 -22.87 6.87 -7.24
CA GLN A 337 -22.17 8.03 -7.78
C GLN A 337 -21.73 7.77 -9.22
N LYS A 338 -22.43 8.37 -10.17
CA LYS A 338 -22.10 8.21 -11.59
C LYS A 338 -20.74 8.86 -11.90
N ASN A 339 -19.90 8.16 -12.66
CA ASN A 339 -18.58 8.64 -13.10
C ASN A 339 -17.58 8.92 -11.97
N MET A 340 -17.83 8.41 -10.78
CA MET A 340 -16.88 8.46 -9.67
C MET A 340 -16.33 7.07 -9.37
N LEU A 341 -15.02 7.00 -9.24
CA LEU A 341 -14.24 5.81 -8.91
C LEU A 341 -13.47 6.06 -7.63
N ALA A 342 -13.12 5.00 -6.94
CA ALA A 342 -12.35 5.11 -5.72
C ALA A 342 -11.40 3.91 -5.54
N ALA A 343 -10.34 4.14 -4.74
CA ALA A 343 -9.33 3.14 -4.42
C ALA A 343 -8.83 3.36 -2.99
N TYR A 344 -9.19 2.42 -2.08
CA TYR A 344 -9.01 2.50 -0.63
C TYR A 344 -8.78 1.14 0.03
N GLY A 345 -8.55 1.12 1.36
CA GLY A 345 -8.62 -0.07 2.19
C GLY A 345 -7.50 -1.06 1.95
N TYR A 346 -6.28 -0.61 1.79
CA TYR A 346 -5.17 -1.42 1.31
C TYR A 346 -4.46 -2.26 2.37
N GLY A 347 -4.74 -2.03 3.66
CA GLY A 347 -3.96 -2.64 4.73
C GLY A 347 -2.48 -2.30 4.65
N GLY A 348 -1.62 -3.26 4.95
CA GLY A 348 -0.17 -3.13 4.88
C GLY A 348 0.40 -3.05 3.44
N ASN A 349 -0.38 -3.42 2.43
CA ASN A 349 0.05 -3.54 1.03
C ASN A 349 -0.27 -2.31 0.15
N GLY A 350 -0.28 -1.12 0.74
CA GLY A 350 -0.74 0.11 0.09
C GLY A 350 -0.09 0.42 -1.26
N ILE A 351 1.21 0.20 -1.41
CA ILE A 351 1.92 0.50 -2.67
C ILE A 351 1.54 -0.51 -3.76
N THR A 352 1.51 -1.80 -3.42
CA THR A 352 1.14 -2.89 -4.35
C THR A 352 -0.29 -2.72 -4.86
N PHE A 353 -1.22 -2.51 -3.94
CA PHE A 353 -2.63 -2.32 -4.30
C PHE A 353 -2.90 -0.98 -5.00
N SER A 354 -2.09 0.06 -4.76
CA SER A 354 -2.17 1.30 -5.53
C SER A 354 -1.86 1.09 -7.01
N TYR A 355 -0.83 0.28 -7.32
CA TYR A 355 -0.53 -0.07 -8.70
C TYR A 355 -1.65 -0.91 -9.33
N LEU A 356 -2.13 -1.92 -8.62
CA LEU A 356 -3.24 -2.75 -9.08
C LEU A 356 -4.50 -1.91 -9.36
N ALA A 357 -4.85 -1.01 -8.45
CA ALA A 357 -5.99 -0.11 -8.59
C ALA A 357 -5.85 0.79 -9.83
N ALA A 358 -4.68 1.39 -10.03
CA ALA A 358 -4.43 2.26 -11.18
C ALA A 358 -4.63 1.53 -12.52
N GLU A 359 -4.13 0.30 -12.64
CA GLU A 359 -4.28 -0.50 -13.86
C GLU A 359 -5.74 -0.97 -14.07
N LEU A 360 -6.43 -1.42 -13.00
CA LEU A 360 -7.82 -1.86 -13.07
C LEU A 360 -8.76 -0.70 -13.43
N LEU A 361 -8.63 0.45 -12.77
CA LEU A 361 -9.50 1.60 -13.01
C LEU A 361 -9.30 2.18 -14.41
N ALA A 362 -8.05 2.28 -14.87
CA ALA A 362 -7.79 2.76 -16.22
C ALA A 362 -8.26 1.77 -17.30
N THR A 363 -8.16 0.45 -17.05
CA THR A 363 -8.72 -0.57 -17.94
C THR A 363 -10.25 -0.49 -17.99
N PHE A 364 -10.89 -0.34 -16.84
CA PHE A 364 -12.34 -0.15 -16.76
C PHE A 364 -12.80 1.09 -17.54
N CYS A 365 -12.13 2.23 -17.38
CA CYS A 365 -12.44 3.46 -18.10
C CYS A 365 -12.25 3.35 -19.63
N SER A 366 -11.39 2.44 -20.07
CA SER A 366 -11.18 2.13 -21.50
C SER A 366 -12.18 1.09 -22.05
N GLY A 367 -13.21 0.73 -21.27
CA GLY A 367 -14.23 -0.26 -21.65
C GLY A 367 -13.85 -1.72 -21.44
N GLY A 368 -12.71 -1.97 -20.79
CA GLY A 368 -12.31 -3.32 -20.38
C GLY A 368 -13.07 -3.78 -19.13
N ASN A 369 -13.16 -5.09 -18.96
CA ASN A 369 -13.76 -5.71 -17.79
C ASN A 369 -12.77 -6.67 -17.12
N SER A 370 -12.88 -6.82 -15.80
CA SER A 370 -12.07 -7.75 -15.02
C SER A 370 -12.88 -8.28 -13.85
N PRO A 371 -12.84 -9.59 -13.57
CA PRO A 371 -13.48 -10.17 -12.37
C PRO A 371 -12.96 -9.54 -11.06
N LEU A 372 -11.76 -8.96 -11.07
CA LEU A 372 -11.20 -8.28 -9.91
C LEU A 372 -11.98 -7.02 -9.51
N LEU A 373 -12.73 -6.40 -10.42
CA LEU A 373 -13.60 -5.27 -10.08
C LEU A 373 -14.78 -5.70 -9.19
N ASP A 374 -15.27 -6.92 -9.39
CA ASP A 374 -16.29 -7.51 -8.51
C ASP A 374 -15.66 -7.99 -7.20
N ASP A 375 -14.45 -8.58 -7.28
CA ASP A 375 -13.71 -9.06 -6.10
C ASP A 375 -13.35 -7.93 -5.13
N PHE A 376 -13.09 -6.73 -5.66
CA PHE A 376 -12.67 -5.54 -4.91
C PHE A 376 -13.74 -4.44 -4.83
N ALA A 377 -14.98 -4.74 -5.21
CA ALA A 377 -16.07 -3.76 -5.22
C ALA A 377 -16.22 -3.04 -3.86
N ILE A 378 -16.53 -1.74 -3.91
CA ILE A 378 -16.60 -0.89 -2.72
C ILE A 378 -17.76 -1.29 -1.80
N ASP A 379 -18.83 -1.79 -2.36
CA ASP A 379 -20.04 -2.23 -1.67
C ASP A 379 -20.11 -3.73 -1.44
N ARG A 380 -18.99 -4.46 -1.67
CA ARG A 380 -18.96 -5.90 -1.36
C ARG A 380 -19.18 -6.14 0.13
N THR A 381 -19.75 -7.27 0.44
CA THR A 381 -19.86 -7.80 1.80
C THR A 381 -18.68 -8.74 2.08
N ALA A 382 -18.12 -8.65 3.28
CA ALA A 382 -17.06 -9.54 3.74
C ALA A 382 -17.64 -10.92 4.17
#